data_c2cf44e76ce352296bb763a6741ac92d
#
_entry.id   c2cf44e76ce352296bb763a6741ac92d
#
_cell.length_a   1.000
_cell.length_b   1.000
_cell.length_c   1.000
_cell.angle_alpha   90.00
_cell.angle_beta   90.00
_cell.angle_gamma   90.00
#
_symmetry.space_group_name_H-M   'P 1'
#
loop_
_entity.id
_entity.type
_entity.pdbx_description
1 polymer ?
#
loop_
_entity_poly.entity_id
_entity_poly.type
_entity_poly.pdbx_seq_one_letter_code
_entity_poly.pdbx_strand_id
1 'polypeptide(L)'
;VRRSRNDFVADFGSAEGTNNLQDSYSPALGVMLSREVSDRAALYVEPFWVNNTNPLPEELVDDNSSLLVGLGARLRFTNSLYGVFELTPRVNGFDPGKTQVGAGFEMRAGGHSFQINVGNGFGTTFGQIARGGTDDWYLGFNISRKFY
;
A
#
# COMPACT_ATOMS: atom_id res chain seq x y z
N VAL A 1 2.29 -10.50 7.55
CA VAL A 1 2.88 -9.21 7.97
C VAL A 1 2.58 -9.03 9.45
N ARG A 2 3.60 -8.92 10.27
CA ARG A 2 3.40 -8.69 11.70
C ARG A 2 2.90 -7.26 11.89
N ARG A 3 1.76 -7.09 12.53
CA ARG A 3 1.26 -5.79 12.94
C ARG A 3 2.30 -5.16 13.87
N SER A 4 2.77 -3.96 13.53
CA SER A 4 3.51 -3.13 14.47
C SER A 4 2.49 -2.59 15.46
N ARG A 5 2.16 -3.39 16.46
CA ARG A 5 1.36 -2.93 17.57
C ARG A 5 2.21 -1.97 18.40
N ASN A 6 1.62 -0.90 18.87
CA ASN A 6 2.14 -0.14 19.99
C ASN A 6 1.96 -0.94 21.29
N ASP A 7 2.38 -2.19 21.30
CA ASP A 7 2.41 -3.03 22.51
C ASP A 7 3.28 -2.40 23.60
N PHE A 8 4.13 -1.47 23.22
CA PHE A 8 5.00 -0.74 24.14
C PHE A 8 4.21 0.16 25.09
N VAL A 9 3.01 0.58 24.75
CA VAL A 9 2.20 1.45 25.62
C VAL A 9 1.25 0.63 26.49
N ALA A 10 0.79 -0.52 26.02
CA ALA A 10 -0.08 -1.40 26.77
C ALA A 10 0.65 -2.16 27.89
N ASP A 11 1.93 -2.43 27.72
CA ASP A 11 2.74 -3.19 28.68
C ASP A 11 3.18 -2.37 29.90
N PHE A 12 3.03 -1.06 29.88
CA PHE A 12 3.42 -0.21 31.01
C PHE A 12 2.47 -0.24 32.21
N GLY A 13 1.41 -0.98 32.18
CA GLY A 13 0.41 -0.99 33.25
C GLY A 13 -0.31 -2.28 33.55
N SER A 14 -0.17 -3.32 32.75
CA SER A 14 -0.86 -4.58 32.99
C SER A 14 0.12 -5.76 33.05
N ALA A 15 0.19 -6.40 34.21
CA ALA A 15 0.96 -7.63 34.42
C ALA A 15 0.36 -8.87 33.70
N GLU A 16 -0.58 -8.70 32.81
CA GLU A 16 -1.24 -9.72 32.01
C GLU A 16 -1.24 -9.32 30.55
N GLY A 17 -0.07 -9.24 29.94
CA GLY A 17 0.07 -9.18 28.49
C GLY A 17 -0.28 -10.54 27.89
N THR A 18 -1.54 -10.82 27.65
CA THR A 18 -1.94 -11.89 26.73
C THR A 18 -1.51 -11.47 25.34
N ASN A 19 -0.34 -11.93 24.91
CA ASN A 19 0.11 -11.86 23.52
C ASN A 19 -0.83 -12.73 22.67
N ASN A 20 -1.98 -12.20 22.33
CA ASN A 20 -2.88 -12.82 21.39
C ASN A 20 -2.23 -12.72 20.02
N LEU A 21 -1.73 -13.84 19.50
CA LEU A 21 -1.17 -13.91 18.15
C LEU A 21 -2.15 -13.38 17.11
N GLN A 22 -3.46 -13.51 17.35
CA GLN A 22 -4.51 -12.98 16.47
C GLN A 22 -4.41 -11.46 16.30
N ASP A 23 -4.09 -10.73 17.34
CA ASP A 23 -3.98 -9.26 17.30
C ASP A 23 -2.65 -8.78 16.69
N SER A 24 -1.68 -9.68 16.55
CA SER A 24 -0.35 -9.36 16.04
C SER A 24 -0.22 -9.45 14.53
N TYR A 25 -1.20 -10.00 13.82
CA TYR A 25 -1.16 -10.20 12.38
C TYR A 25 -2.24 -9.39 11.67
N SER A 26 -1.90 -8.85 10.51
CA SER A 26 -2.83 -8.19 9.59
C SER A 26 -2.90 -9.00 8.29
N PRO A 27 -3.73 -10.06 8.25
CA PRO A 27 -3.90 -10.82 7.02
C PRO A 27 -4.53 -9.95 5.94
N ALA A 28 -4.10 -10.15 4.70
CA ALA A 28 -4.60 -9.44 3.54
C ALA A 28 -4.91 -10.43 2.42
N LEU A 29 -5.96 -10.15 1.67
CA LEU A 29 -6.35 -10.86 0.48
C LEU A 29 -6.72 -9.87 -0.61
N GLY A 30 -6.16 -10.04 -1.80
CA GLY A 30 -6.46 -9.19 -2.94
C GLY A 30 -6.33 -9.91 -4.27
N VAL A 31 -6.87 -9.32 -5.31
CA VAL A 31 -6.78 -9.79 -6.68
C VAL A 31 -6.36 -8.63 -7.57
N MET A 32 -5.31 -8.84 -8.36
CA MET A 32 -4.87 -7.86 -9.35
C MET A 32 -5.37 -8.24 -10.74
N LEU A 33 -6.10 -7.34 -11.36
CA LEU A 33 -6.55 -7.44 -12.75
C LEU A 33 -5.86 -6.34 -13.56
N SER A 34 -5.17 -6.72 -14.63
CA SER A 34 -4.50 -5.77 -15.50
C SER A 34 -4.87 -5.99 -16.96
N ARG A 35 -4.94 -4.91 -17.72
CA ARG A 35 -5.24 -4.93 -19.14
C ARG A 35 -4.44 -3.90 -19.90
N GLU A 36 -3.82 -4.29 -20.99
CA GLU A 36 -3.33 -3.39 -22.00
C GLU A 36 -4.51 -2.82 -22.78
N VAL A 37 -4.73 -1.52 -22.72
CA VAL A 37 -5.83 -0.82 -23.42
C VAL A 37 -5.35 -0.24 -24.74
N SER A 38 -4.04 -0.10 -24.92
CA SER A 38 -3.39 0.26 -26.18
C SER A 38 -1.92 -0.14 -26.16
N ASP A 39 -1.22 -0.01 -27.27
CA ASP A 39 0.22 -0.26 -27.37
C ASP A 39 1.06 0.63 -26.41
N ARG A 40 0.45 1.69 -25.88
CA ARG A 40 1.12 2.66 -25.01
C ARG A 40 0.54 2.77 -23.62
N ALA A 41 -0.58 2.10 -23.34
CA ALA A 41 -1.27 2.24 -22.06
C ALA A 41 -1.72 0.89 -21.51
N ALA A 42 -1.44 0.65 -20.25
CA ALA A 42 -1.98 -0.44 -19.47
C ALA A 42 -2.67 0.12 -18.22
N LEU A 43 -3.79 -0.46 -17.86
CA LEU A 43 -4.54 -0.16 -16.65
C LEU A 43 -4.56 -1.38 -15.75
N TYR A 44 -4.63 -1.14 -14.45
CA TYR A 44 -4.85 -2.20 -13.47
C TYR A 44 -5.81 -1.76 -12.38
N VAL A 45 -6.50 -2.74 -11.82
CA VAL A 45 -7.37 -2.60 -10.66
C VAL A 45 -7.06 -3.72 -9.69
N GLU A 46 -6.92 -3.37 -8.43
CA GLU A 46 -6.55 -4.27 -7.34
C GLU A 46 -7.48 -4.06 -6.16
N PRO A 47 -8.66 -4.72 -6.13
CA PRO A 47 -9.44 -4.81 -4.90
C PRO A 47 -8.71 -5.70 -3.90
N PHE A 48 -8.56 -5.21 -2.67
CA PHE A 48 -7.95 -5.97 -1.59
C PHE A 48 -8.58 -5.63 -0.24
N TRP A 49 -8.67 -6.67 0.58
CA TRP A 49 -9.14 -6.58 1.94
C TRP A 49 -7.99 -6.85 2.90
N VAL A 50 -7.96 -6.09 3.99
CA VAL A 50 -6.95 -6.23 5.04
C VAL A 50 -7.65 -6.23 6.39
N ASN A 51 -7.37 -7.23 7.20
CA ASN A 51 -7.83 -7.27 8.59
C ASN A 51 -6.78 -6.65 9.53
N ASN A 52 -7.19 -6.26 10.72
CA ASN A 52 -6.34 -5.65 11.74
C ASN A 52 -5.55 -4.45 11.21
N THR A 53 -6.21 -3.56 10.49
CA THR A 53 -5.59 -2.36 9.92
C THR A 53 -5.45 -1.25 10.94
N ASN A 54 -6.28 -1.28 11.99
CA ASN A 54 -6.30 -0.25 12.99
C ASN A 54 -5.09 -0.36 13.93
N PRO A 55 -4.32 0.72 14.13
CA PRO A 55 -3.23 0.75 15.10
C PRO A 55 -3.71 0.98 16.55
N LEU A 56 -4.96 1.38 16.73
CA LEU A 56 -5.54 1.63 18.06
C LEU A 56 -6.09 0.31 18.66
N PRO A 57 -6.21 0.23 19.97
CA PRO A 57 -6.87 -0.89 20.65
C PRO A 57 -8.31 -1.10 20.15
N GLU A 58 -8.77 -2.34 20.07
CA GLU A 58 -10.14 -2.67 19.63
C GLU A 58 -11.22 -2.02 20.48
N GLU A 59 -10.92 -1.74 21.74
CA GLU A 59 -11.81 -1.06 22.68
C GLU A 59 -12.14 0.39 22.28
N LEU A 60 -11.33 0.99 21.40
CA LEU A 60 -11.47 2.37 20.97
C LEU A 60 -11.98 2.52 19.53
N VAL A 61 -12.07 1.44 18.79
CA VAL A 61 -12.43 1.51 17.36
C VAL A 61 -13.18 0.25 16.92
N ASP A 62 -14.39 0.45 16.45
CA ASP A 62 -15.30 -0.61 16.01
C ASP A 62 -14.85 -1.30 14.71
N ASP A 63 -14.14 -0.56 13.82
CA ASP A 63 -13.72 -1.07 12.52
C ASP A 63 -12.24 -1.47 12.51
N ASN A 64 -11.99 -2.77 12.47
CA ASN A 64 -10.64 -3.34 12.46
C ASN A 64 -10.23 -3.90 11.09
N SER A 65 -11.12 -3.87 10.10
CA SER A 65 -10.82 -4.32 8.74
C SER A 65 -11.06 -3.21 7.72
N SER A 66 -10.34 -3.26 6.60
CA SER A 66 -10.47 -2.27 5.54
C SER A 66 -10.57 -2.95 4.18
N LEU A 67 -11.46 -2.44 3.34
CA LEU A 67 -11.56 -2.78 1.93
C LEU A 67 -11.10 -1.60 1.09
N LEU A 68 -10.14 -1.83 0.22
CA LEU A 68 -9.55 -0.83 -0.66
C LEU A 68 -9.60 -1.30 -2.11
N VAL A 69 -9.53 -0.33 -3.02
CA VAL A 69 -9.42 -0.60 -4.45
C VAL A 69 -8.23 0.18 -5.00
N GLY A 70 -7.13 -0.52 -5.26
CA GLY A 70 -6.00 0.04 -5.99
C GLY A 70 -6.37 0.23 -7.47
N LEU A 71 -6.12 1.41 -7.98
CA LEU A 71 -6.27 1.77 -9.39
C LEU A 71 -4.93 2.26 -9.90
N GLY A 72 -4.51 1.79 -11.05
CA GLY A 72 -3.25 2.24 -11.61
C GLY A 72 -3.23 2.30 -13.12
N ALA A 73 -2.35 3.14 -13.61
CA ALA A 73 -2.09 3.30 -15.03
C ALA A 73 -0.59 3.35 -15.30
N ARG A 74 -0.18 2.72 -16.39
CA ARG A 74 1.17 2.77 -16.92
C ARG A 74 1.11 3.26 -18.36
N LEU A 75 1.79 4.37 -18.62
CA LEU A 75 1.81 5.03 -19.92
C LEU A 75 3.22 4.99 -20.51
N ARG A 76 3.36 4.49 -21.73
CA ARG A 76 4.63 4.46 -22.46
C ARG A 76 4.83 5.75 -23.25
N PHE A 77 5.80 6.54 -22.87
CA PHE A 77 6.19 7.75 -23.62
C PHE A 77 7.18 7.43 -24.74
N THR A 78 8.18 6.60 -24.43
CA THR A 78 9.15 6.08 -25.39
C THR A 78 9.34 4.57 -25.20
N ASN A 79 10.23 3.94 -25.96
CA ASN A 79 10.52 2.52 -25.78
C ASN A 79 11.16 2.18 -24.43
N SER A 80 11.73 3.18 -23.76
CA SER A 80 12.42 3.00 -22.47
C SER A 80 11.85 3.83 -21.33
N LEU A 81 10.98 4.82 -21.60
CA LEU A 81 10.42 5.71 -20.58
C LEU A 81 8.93 5.53 -20.43
N TYR A 82 8.49 5.35 -19.19
CA TYR A 82 7.09 5.16 -18.81
C TYR A 82 6.71 6.09 -17.67
N GLY A 83 5.46 6.56 -17.68
CA GLY A 83 4.81 7.15 -16.52
C GLY A 83 3.98 6.09 -15.79
N VAL A 84 3.95 6.17 -14.47
CA VAL A 84 3.16 5.29 -13.60
C VAL A 84 2.32 6.18 -12.69
N PHE A 85 1.04 5.83 -12.54
CA PHE A 85 0.09 6.53 -11.70
C PHE A 85 -0.67 5.52 -10.86
N GLU A 86 -0.89 5.85 -9.60
CA GLU A 86 -1.57 5.00 -8.64
C GLU A 86 -2.52 5.80 -7.78
N LEU A 87 -3.68 5.22 -7.49
CA LEU A 87 -4.72 5.77 -6.63
C LEU A 87 -5.34 4.62 -5.84
N THR A 88 -5.34 4.73 -4.52
CA THR A 88 -5.90 3.67 -3.67
C THR A 88 -6.94 4.25 -2.71
N PRO A 89 -8.18 4.45 -3.19
CA PRO A 89 -9.28 4.81 -2.31
C PRO A 89 -9.65 3.66 -1.38
N ARG A 90 -10.02 4.01 -0.17
CA ARG A 90 -10.67 3.11 0.78
C ARG A 90 -12.17 3.10 0.49
N VAL A 91 -12.74 1.91 0.36
CA VAL A 91 -14.18 1.72 0.11
C VAL A 91 -14.91 1.57 1.43
N ASN A 92 -14.33 0.86 2.37
CA ASN A 92 -14.89 0.64 3.70
C ASN A 92 -13.77 0.36 4.70
N GLY A 93 -14.00 0.65 5.97
CA GLY A 93 -13.12 0.31 7.08
C GLY A 93 -12.61 1.53 7.82
N PHE A 94 -11.51 1.31 8.51
CA PHE A 94 -10.89 2.26 9.41
C PHE A 94 -10.66 3.66 8.79
N ASP A 95 -11.19 4.68 9.44
CA ASP A 95 -10.94 6.09 9.22
C ASP A 95 -10.25 6.66 10.47
N PRO A 96 -9.08 7.27 10.45
CA PRO A 96 -8.65 8.30 9.51
C PRO A 96 -7.63 7.80 8.47
N GLY A 97 -7.46 8.58 7.45
CA GLY A 97 -6.48 8.41 6.38
C GLY A 97 -7.01 8.94 5.08
N LYS A 98 -6.14 9.53 4.30
CA LYS A 98 -6.49 10.05 2.98
C LYS A 98 -6.37 8.95 1.94
N THR A 99 -7.05 9.10 0.83
CA THR A 99 -6.78 8.30 -0.36
C THR A 99 -5.30 8.35 -0.68
N GLN A 100 -4.67 7.20 -0.83
CA GLN A 100 -3.29 7.14 -1.23
C GLN A 100 -3.19 7.42 -2.72
N VAL A 101 -2.28 8.32 -3.09
CA VAL A 101 -1.99 8.67 -4.48
C VAL A 101 -0.50 8.63 -4.72
N GLY A 102 -0.12 8.23 -5.93
CA GLY A 102 1.27 8.16 -6.35
C GLY A 102 1.43 8.39 -7.84
N ALA A 103 2.57 8.95 -8.22
CA ALA A 103 2.97 9.08 -9.60
C ALA A 103 4.49 8.89 -9.71
N GLY A 104 4.95 8.41 -10.85
CA GLY A 104 6.37 8.20 -11.07
C GLY A 104 6.75 8.05 -12.51
N PHE A 105 8.06 8.02 -12.73
CA PHE A 105 8.66 7.70 -14.01
C PHE A 105 9.52 6.45 -13.87
N GLU A 106 9.34 5.54 -14.79
CA GLU A 106 10.14 4.33 -14.91
C GLU A 106 10.97 4.40 -16.19
N MET A 107 12.28 4.22 -16.07
CA MET A 107 13.20 4.14 -17.19
C MET A 107 13.85 2.76 -17.26
N ARG A 108 13.78 2.12 -18.42
CA ARG A 108 14.41 0.81 -18.69
C ARG A 108 15.68 0.97 -19.49
N ALA A 109 16.78 0.44 -19.00
CA ALA A 109 18.06 0.48 -19.67
C ALA A 109 18.91 -0.77 -19.33
N GLY A 110 19.39 -1.50 -20.33
CA GLY A 110 20.34 -2.59 -20.14
C GLY A 110 19.87 -3.73 -19.21
N GLY A 111 18.58 -4.05 -19.21
CA GLY A 111 17.99 -5.05 -18.30
C GLY A 111 17.71 -4.53 -16.88
N HIS A 112 18.00 -3.26 -16.62
CA HIS A 112 17.62 -2.58 -15.40
C HIS A 112 16.35 -1.74 -15.60
N SER A 113 15.58 -1.57 -14.55
CA SER A 113 14.50 -0.61 -14.46
C SER A 113 14.78 0.33 -13.29
N PHE A 114 14.80 1.61 -13.57
CA PHE A 114 14.97 2.69 -12.59
C PHE A 114 13.63 3.40 -12.46
N GLN A 115 13.18 3.60 -11.24
CA GLN A 115 11.92 4.31 -11.00
C GLN A 115 12.14 5.40 -9.97
N ILE A 116 11.64 6.59 -10.27
CA ILE A 116 11.48 7.70 -9.33
C ILE A 116 9.99 7.93 -9.17
N ASN A 117 9.51 7.95 -7.95
CA ASN A 117 8.10 8.11 -7.63
C ASN A 117 7.89 9.12 -6.51
N VAL A 118 6.77 9.79 -6.56
CA VAL A 118 6.28 10.68 -5.52
C VAL A 118 4.87 10.26 -5.14
N GLY A 119 4.55 10.31 -3.86
CA GLY A 119 3.23 9.94 -3.36
C GLY A 119 3.00 10.44 -1.95
N ASN A 120 1.76 10.40 -1.50
CA ASN A 120 1.38 10.79 -0.15
C ASN A 120 1.37 9.61 0.85
N GLY A 121 1.92 8.46 0.47
CA GLY A 121 2.07 7.28 1.31
C GLY A 121 3.47 6.70 1.19
N PHE A 122 4.04 6.27 2.31
CA PHE A 122 5.33 5.59 2.37
C PHE A 122 5.17 4.07 2.59
N GLY A 123 3.91 3.62 2.72
CA GLY A 123 3.61 2.21 3.01
C GLY A 123 3.95 1.30 1.83
N THR A 124 4.60 0.18 2.13
CA THR A 124 4.96 -0.86 1.15
C THR A 124 4.27 -2.19 1.44
N THR A 125 3.59 -2.32 2.57
CA THR A 125 2.82 -3.50 2.94
C THR A 125 1.33 -3.20 2.87
N PHE A 126 0.50 -4.21 2.63
CA PHE A 126 -0.96 -4.04 2.58
C PHE A 126 -1.53 -3.37 3.83
N GLY A 127 -1.05 -3.74 5.02
CA GLY A 127 -1.48 -3.12 6.27
C GLY A 127 -1.11 -1.64 6.38
N GLN A 128 0.03 -1.22 5.83
CA GLN A 128 0.41 0.20 5.77
C GLN A 128 -0.41 0.96 4.73
N ILE A 129 -0.61 0.37 3.54
CA ILE A 129 -1.44 0.95 2.48
C ILE A 129 -2.89 1.12 2.96
N ALA A 130 -3.40 0.14 3.70
CA ALA A 130 -4.75 0.18 4.24
C ALA A 130 -4.98 1.33 5.24
N ARG A 131 -3.94 1.84 5.88
CA ARG A 131 -4.02 3.04 6.73
C ARG A 131 -4.18 4.34 5.93
N GLY A 132 -4.01 4.28 4.62
CA GLY A 132 -4.16 5.41 3.72
C GLY A 132 -2.93 6.29 3.62
N GLY A 133 -3.06 7.33 2.81
CA GLY A 133 -2.04 8.37 2.66
C GLY A 133 -2.05 9.40 3.79
N THR A 134 -1.04 10.23 3.81
CA THR A 134 -0.85 11.34 4.75
C THR A 134 -1.00 12.69 4.07
N ASP A 135 -0.79 13.78 4.80
CA ASP A 135 -0.67 15.13 4.23
C ASP A 135 0.72 15.40 3.64
N ASP A 136 1.70 14.57 4.01
CA ASP A 136 3.07 14.70 3.56
C ASP A 136 3.28 14.00 2.21
N TRP A 137 4.28 14.48 1.47
CA TRP A 137 4.71 13.89 0.22
C TRP A 137 6.07 13.23 0.36
N TYR A 138 6.19 12.06 -0.18
CA TYR A 138 7.40 11.22 -0.10
C TYR A 138 7.97 11.00 -1.49
N LEU A 139 9.27 11.12 -1.60
CA LEU A 139 10.02 10.77 -2.81
C LEU A 139 10.61 9.37 -2.64
N GLY A 140 10.32 8.50 -3.61
CA GLY A 140 10.84 7.14 -3.66
C GLY A 140 11.75 6.91 -4.85
N PHE A 141 12.69 5.98 -4.69
CA PHE A 141 13.57 5.52 -5.76
C PHE A 141 13.68 4.00 -5.71
N ASN A 142 13.44 3.35 -6.85
CA ASN A 142 13.54 1.90 -6.98
C ASN A 142 14.49 1.53 -8.13
N ILE A 143 15.28 0.49 -7.90
CA ILE A 143 16.08 -0.16 -8.94
C ILE A 143 15.69 -1.62 -8.97
N SER A 144 15.37 -2.13 -10.13
CA SER A 144 15.17 -3.56 -10.35
C SER A 144 15.98 -4.05 -11.53
N ARG A 145 16.35 -5.32 -11.51
CA ARG A 145 17.10 -5.98 -12.59
C ARG A 145 16.41 -7.28 -12.96
N LYS A 146 16.23 -7.49 -14.25
CA LYS A 146 15.79 -8.78 -14.79
C LYS A 146 17.01 -9.69 -14.99
N PHE A 147 17.01 -10.83 -14.31
CA PHE A 147 17.96 -11.91 -14.54
C PHE A 147 17.34 -12.89 -15.53
N TYR A 148 18.10 -13.33 -16.50
CA TYR A 148 17.69 -14.32 -17.52
C TYR A 148 18.29 -15.68 -17.16
#